data_91bb6f47c250f0e5264778e746205d53
#
_entry.id   91bb6f47c250f0e5264778e746205d53
#
_cell.length_a   1.000
_cell.length_b   1.000
_cell.length_c   1.000
_cell.angle_alpha   90.00
_cell.angle_beta   90.00
_cell.angle_gamma   90.00
#
_symmetry.space_group_name_H-M   'P 1'
#
loop_
_entity.id
_entity.type
_entity.pdbx_description
1 polymer ?
#
loop_
_entity_poly.entity_id
_entity_poly.type
_entity_poly.pdbx_seq_one_letter_code
_entity_poly.pdbx_strand_id
1 'polypeptide(L)'
;MNRELIVNVNPTEISIALCEDKVLVELNKEQCQTGFAVGDIYLGKVRKIMPGLNAAFVNIGHEKDAFIHYLDLGSQFSSLQKLVASYQPGKRGIRLDAMKLEPPIEKSGKIGSYLQVGQTVMVQVAKEAISTKGPRLTADISLAGRNVVLVPFSSKVFLSQKIRSAEEKKRLKGIAAAVLPKNFGVIIRTAAVEAKDSDIEQDIRSLLDKWQRTLQNIRKNPAPAQLMSEMNRANTIIRDSLGGAFSQIVVDDEAMYHEIQNYIRQIEPQSEKLVKLYRGNVPIFDNFDISKQIKSLFAKYVSLRRGAYLIIEHTEAMNVIDVNSGNRTKAEDDQEQTAFDVNLAAAREIARQLRLRDLGGIVIIDFIDMHKAANRQLLYEEMNKLMATDKAKHTVLPLTKFGLMQITRQRVRPVAVQDVTDVCPTCNGTGRIEPTVLLDKKIENKISYLAQDAGHKYIKLRVSPYVSTYLNHGLWSLRRRWMWKYKIQLKIVADQSVGIVDVHYY
;
A
#
# COMPACT_ATOMS: atom_id res chain seq x y z
N MET A 1 -16.14 14.79 15.26
CA MET A 1 -15.45 14.24 14.09
C MET A 1 -16.18 12.97 13.70
N ASN A 2 -16.94 13.03 12.60
CA ASN A 2 -17.71 11.89 12.10
C ASN A 2 -16.79 11.01 11.26
N ARG A 3 -16.62 9.73 11.66
CA ARG A 3 -15.87 8.75 10.88
C ARG A 3 -16.82 7.79 10.18
N GLU A 4 -16.65 7.63 8.90
CA GLU A 4 -17.47 6.77 8.06
C GLU A 4 -16.56 5.79 7.32
N LEU A 5 -16.92 4.51 7.33
CA LEU A 5 -16.26 3.48 6.54
C LEU A 5 -17.18 3.07 5.40
N ILE A 6 -16.74 3.24 4.17
CA ILE A 6 -17.48 2.88 2.97
C ILE A 6 -16.74 1.78 2.25
N VAL A 7 -17.39 0.63 2.05
CA VAL A 7 -16.82 -0.57 1.44
C VAL A 7 -17.55 -0.83 0.13
N ASN A 8 -16.81 -0.82 -0.96
CA ASN A 8 -17.27 -1.18 -2.30
C ASN A 8 -16.63 -2.52 -2.69
N VAL A 9 -17.46 -3.50 -3.02
CA VAL A 9 -17.04 -4.85 -3.39
C VAL A 9 -17.32 -5.07 -4.88
N ASN A 10 -16.25 -5.27 -5.64
CA ASN A 10 -16.32 -5.69 -7.04
C ASN A 10 -15.80 -7.13 -7.17
N PRO A 11 -16.12 -7.86 -8.25
CA PRO A 11 -15.67 -9.24 -8.44
C PRO A 11 -14.13 -9.42 -8.40
N THR A 12 -13.38 -8.36 -8.69
CA THR A 12 -11.91 -8.39 -8.76
C THR A 12 -11.22 -7.65 -7.61
N GLU A 13 -11.92 -6.69 -6.98
CA GLU A 13 -11.31 -5.77 -6.01
C GLU A 13 -12.31 -5.35 -4.92
N ILE A 14 -11.87 -5.32 -3.69
CA ILE A 14 -12.57 -4.68 -2.58
C ILE A 14 -11.90 -3.34 -2.33
N SER A 15 -12.66 -2.26 -2.43
CA SER A 15 -12.20 -0.90 -2.17
C SER A 15 -12.81 -0.39 -0.87
N ILE A 16 -11.98 0.03 0.08
CA ILE A 16 -12.37 0.46 1.41
C ILE A 16 -11.94 1.92 1.60
N ALA A 17 -12.90 2.81 1.74
CA ALA A 17 -12.68 4.23 1.95
C ALA A 17 -13.00 4.61 3.39
N LEU A 18 -12.05 5.24 4.08
CA LEU A 18 -12.26 5.88 5.37
C LEU A 18 -12.44 7.37 5.16
N CYS A 19 -13.57 7.90 5.57
CA CYS A 19 -13.87 9.32 5.51
C CYS A 19 -13.96 9.92 6.92
N GLU A 20 -13.45 11.14 7.08
CA GLU A 20 -13.59 11.97 8.28
C GLU A 20 -14.31 13.25 7.89
N ASP A 21 -15.48 13.49 8.49
CA ASP A 21 -16.37 14.64 8.14
C ASP A 21 -16.61 14.73 6.61
N LYS A 22 -16.91 13.59 5.96
CA LYS A 22 -17.12 13.39 4.51
C LYS A 22 -15.88 13.62 3.64
N VAL A 23 -14.70 13.83 4.22
CA VAL A 23 -13.43 13.98 3.50
C VAL A 23 -12.70 12.65 3.51
N LEU A 24 -12.33 12.15 2.33
CA LEU A 24 -11.56 10.91 2.18
C LEU A 24 -10.17 11.06 2.80
N VAL A 25 -9.82 10.22 3.79
CA VAL A 25 -8.53 10.27 4.49
C VAL A 25 -7.69 9.02 4.31
N GLU A 26 -8.31 7.88 3.98
CA GLU A 26 -7.60 6.63 3.68
C GLU A 26 -8.38 5.86 2.62
N LEU A 27 -7.68 5.34 1.61
CA LEU A 27 -8.23 4.46 0.59
C LEU A 27 -7.41 3.17 0.56
N ASN A 28 -8.06 2.05 0.75
CA ASN A 28 -7.46 0.73 0.66
C ASN A 28 -8.11 -0.04 -0.48
N LYS A 29 -7.28 -0.72 -1.26
CA LYS A 29 -7.71 -1.60 -2.34
C LYS A 29 -7.13 -2.98 -2.09
N GLU A 30 -7.97 -3.99 -2.15
CA GLU A 30 -7.60 -5.39 -1.96
C GLU A 30 -8.10 -6.19 -3.15
N GLN A 31 -7.23 -6.92 -3.81
CA GLN A 31 -7.63 -7.79 -4.91
C GLN A 31 -8.27 -9.06 -4.36
N CYS A 32 -9.47 -9.40 -4.81
CA CYS A 32 -10.19 -10.61 -4.39
C CYS A 32 -9.45 -11.91 -4.76
N GLN A 33 -8.49 -11.85 -5.71
CA GLN A 33 -7.77 -13.02 -6.24
C GLN A 33 -6.39 -13.28 -5.61
N THR A 34 -5.87 -12.41 -4.77
CA THR A 34 -4.63 -12.73 -4.04
C THR A 34 -4.99 -13.62 -2.86
N GLY A 35 -4.92 -14.91 -3.05
CA GLY A 35 -5.32 -15.94 -2.07
C GLY A 35 -4.49 -15.97 -0.78
N PHE A 36 -3.85 -14.88 -0.37
CA PHE A 36 -3.13 -14.74 0.91
C PHE A 36 -3.09 -13.27 1.37
N ALA A 37 -3.41 -13.05 2.63
CA ALA A 37 -3.32 -11.77 3.31
C ALA A 37 -2.13 -11.76 4.28
N VAL A 38 -1.60 -10.55 4.58
CA VAL A 38 -0.63 -10.40 5.67
C VAL A 38 -1.25 -10.87 6.97
N GLY A 39 -0.54 -11.75 7.68
CA GLY A 39 -1.03 -12.37 8.91
C GLY A 39 -1.53 -13.80 8.73
N ASP A 40 -1.86 -14.24 7.52
CA ASP A 40 -2.24 -15.62 7.24
C ASP A 40 -1.14 -16.59 7.64
N ILE A 41 -1.53 -17.72 8.25
CA ILE A 41 -0.60 -18.75 8.66
C ILE A 41 -0.78 -19.98 7.78
N TYR A 42 0.33 -20.47 7.25
CA TYR A 42 0.39 -21.63 6.37
C TYR A 42 1.28 -22.72 6.93
N LEU A 43 0.92 -23.95 6.61
CA LEU A 43 1.83 -25.09 6.68
C LEU A 43 2.45 -25.23 5.29
N GLY A 44 3.67 -24.75 5.13
CA GLY A 44 4.38 -24.75 3.86
C GLY A 44 5.37 -25.91 3.71
N LYS A 45 5.85 -26.12 2.48
CA LYS A 45 6.90 -27.10 2.18
C LYS A 45 8.10 -26.40 1.54
N VAL A 46 9.29 -26.56 2.12
CA VAL A 46 10.52 -25.95 1.60
C VAL A 46 10.84 -26.56 0.24
N ARG A 47 10.89 -25.73 -0.82
CA ARG A 47 11.21 -26.16 -2.19
C ARG A 47 12.67 -26.04 -2.52
N LYS A 48 13.30 -24.91 -2.13
CA LYS A 48 14.67 -24.60 -2.49
C LYS A 48 15.35 -23.76 -1.41
N ILE A 49 16.60 -24.06 -1.15
CA ILE A 49 17.45 -23.25 -0.26
C ILE A 49 18.45 -22.48 -1.14
N MET A 50 18.65 -21.20 -0.81
CA MET A 50 19.55 -20.27 -1.49
C MET A 50 20.66 -19.81 -0.52
N PRO A 51 21.75 -20.55 -0.39
CA PRO A 51 22.80 -20.24 0.60
C PRO A 51 23.41 -18.85 0.41
N GLY A 52 23.60 -18.41 -0.83
CA GLY A 52 24.16 -17.08 -1.14
C GLY A 52 23.28 -15.90 -0.70
N LEU A 53 21.97 -16.12 -0.55
CA LEU A 53 21.03 -15.12 -0.03
C LEU A 53 20.65 -15.37 1.44
N ASN A 54 21.18 -16.41 2.04
CA ASN A 54 20.78 -16.91 3.36
C ASN A 54 19.26 -17.03 3.50
N ALA A 55 18.59 -17.59 2.48
CA ALA A 55 17.13 -17.61 2.32
C ALA A 55 16.63 -18.95 1.75
N ALA A 56 15.33 -19.17 1.84
CA ALA A 56 14.66 -20.32 1.23
C ALA A 56 13.37 -19.91 0.53
N PHE A 57 12.98 -20.72 -0.45
CA PHE A 57 11.67 -20.65 -1.10
C PHE A 57 10.78 -21.75 -0.53
N VAL A 58 9.56 -21.37 -0.16
CA VAL A 58 8.56 -22.22 0.48
C VAL A 58 7.28 -22.23 -0.34
N ASN A 59 6.82 -23.41 -0.69
CA ASN A 59 5.51 -23.61 -1.28
C ASN A 59 4.45 -23.53 -0.19
N ILE A 60 3.54 -22.59 -0.32
CA ILE A 60 2.38 -22.39 0.57
C ILE A 60 1.04 -22.70 -0.12
N GLY A 61 1.08 -23.33 -1.31
CA GLY A 61 -0.11 -23.67 -2.10
C GLY A 61 -0.44 -22.65 -3.20
N HIS A 62 0.47 -21.74 -3.51
CA HIS A 62 0.33 -20.72 -4.55
C HIS A 62 1.18 -21.00 -5.78
N GLU A 63 0.85 -20.33 -6.93
CA GLU A 63 1.63 -20.43 -8.17
C GLU A 63 3.09 -20.02 -7.98
N LYS A 64 3.31 -18.98 -7.17
CA LYS A 64 4.66 -18.47 -6.86
C LYS A 64 5.09 -18.91 -5.47
N ASP A 65 6.30 -19.48 -5.40
CA ASP A 65 6.90 -19.83 -4.12
C ASP A 65 7.16 -18.58 -3.27
N ALA A 66 6.84 -18.68 -2.00
CA ALA A 66 7.04 -17.62 -1.02
C ALA A 66 8.50 -17.58 -0.52
N PHE A 67 8.99 -16.41 -0.14
CA PHE A 67 10.37 -16.19 0.27
C PHE A 67 10.48 -16.04 1.79
N ILE A 68 11.44 -16.75 2.41
CA ILE A 68 11.80 -16.57 3.81
C ILE A 68 13.30 -16.38 3.94
N HIS A 69 13.72 -15.32 4.63
CA HIS A 69 15.11 -15.06 4.95
C HIS A 69 15.47 -15.65 6.31
N TYR A 70 16.74 -15.95 6.56
CA TYR A 70 17.22 -16.48 7.85
C TYR A 70 16.74 -15.65 9.05
N LEU A 71 16.83 -14.34 8.97
CA LEU A 71 16.39 -13.44 10.04
C LEU A 71 14.87 -13.46 10.30
N ASP A 72 14.09 -13.96 9.35
CA ASP A 72 12.64 -14.09 9.47
C ASP A 72 12.22 -15.43 10.12
N LEU A 73 13.17 -16.34 10.42
CA LEU A 73 12.86 -17.59 11.13
C LEU A 73 12.44 -17.34 12.58
N GLY A 74 12.87 -16.23 13.17
CA GLY A 74 12.62 -15.94 14.59
C GLY A 74 13.54 -16.77 15.52
N SER A 75 13.78 -16.27 16.72
CA SER A 75 14.72 -16.86 17.67
C SER A 75 14.32 -18.27 18.15
N GLN A 76 13.01 -18.57 18.17
CA GLN A 76 12.46 -19.82 18.66
C GLN A 76 12.04 -20.79 17.56
N PHE A 77 12.64 -20.70 16.39
CA PHE A 77 12.33 -21.55 15.24
C PHE A 77 12.41 -23.05 15.55
N SER A 78 13.45 -23.48 16.26
CA SER A 78 13.63 -24.89 16.68
C SER A 78 12.47 -25.38 17.55
N SER A 79 12.01 -24.55 18.49
CA SER A 79 10.85 -24.84 19.33
C SER A 79 9.56 -24.92 18.50
N LEU A 80 9.37 -24.02 17.53
CA LEU A 80 8.24 -24.04 16.61
C LEU A 80 8.23 -25.34 15.78
N GLN A 81 9.34 -25.75 15.22
CA GLN A 81 9.47 -26.99 14.45
C GLN A 81 9.11 -28.22 15.27
N LYS A 82 9.61 -28.29 16.51
CA LYS A 82 9.28 -29.37 17.46
C LYS A 82 7.79 -29.41 17.77
N LEU A 83 7.16 -28.25 17.98
CA LEU A 83 5.72 -28.15 18.20
C LEU A 83 4.95 -28.65 16.97
N VAL A 84 5.26 -28.15 15.76
CA VAL A 84 4.64 -28.56 14.49
C VAL A 84 4.79 -30.06 14.29
N ALA A 85 5.97 -30.63 14.53
CA ALA A 85 6.23 -32.06 14.43
C ALA A 85 5.38 -32.89 15.38
N SER A 86 4.98 -32.33 16.54
CA SER A 86 4.11 -33.02 17.52
C SER A 86 2.64 -33.07 17.10
N TYR A 87 2.21 -32.17 16.19
CA TYR A 87 0.84 -32.10 15.68
C TYR A 87 0.64 -32.83 14.34
N GLN A 88 1.66 -33.50 13.81
CA GLN A 88 1.52 -34.30 12.59
C GLN A 88 0.55 -35.49 12.82
N PRO A 89 -0.06 -36.01 11.74
CA PRO A 89 -0.98 -37.14 11.82
C PRO A 89 -0.40 -38.32 12.65
N GLY A 90 -1.22 -38.89 13.53
CA GLY A 90 -0.81 -39.99 14.40
C GLY A 90 -0.12 -39.59 15.72
N LYS A 91 0.15 -38.30 15.96
CA LYS A 91 0.76 -37.80 17.19
C LYS A 91 -0.24 -37.06 18.09
N ARG A 92 -0.02 -37.08 19.40
CA ARG A 92 -0.94 -36.45 20.37
C ARG A 92 -0.94 -34.92 20.37
N GLY A 93 0.14 -34.28 19.89
CA GLY A 93 0.35 -32.83 20.00
C GLY A 93 0.74 -32.43 21.44
N ILE A 94 1.71 -31.56 21.55
CA ILE A 94 2.19 -31.03 22.84
C ILE A 94 1.59 -29.63 23.01
N ARG A 95 1.09 -29.30 24.19
CA ARG A 95 0.65 -27.93 24.50
C ARG A 95 1.89 -27.05 24.66
N LEU A 96 1.88 -25.84 24.12
CA LEU A 96 3.01 -24.92 24.18
C LEU A 96 3.35 -24.52 25.62
N ASP A 97 2.35 -24.34 26.48
CA ASP A 97 2.54 -24.03 27.91
C ASP A 97 3.23 -25.14 28.73
N ALA A 98 3.11 -26.39 28.30
CA ALA A 98 3.78 -27.55 28.90
C ALA A 98 5.14 -27.88 28.22
N MET A 99 5.49 -27.22 27.14
CA MET A 99 6.69 -27.52 26.36
C MET A 99 7.93 -26.86 26.95
N LYS A 100 9.05 -27.59 27.02
CA LYS A 100 10.37 -26.99 27.23
C LYS A 100 10.85 -26.42 25.92
N LEU A 101 11.14 -25.11 25.91
CA LEU A 101 11.65 -24.42 24.73
C LEU A 101 13.10 -24.85 24.44
N GLU A 102 13.42 -24.97 23.17
CA GLU A 102 14.78 -25.18 22.68
C GLU A 102 15.61 -23.89 22.82
N PRO A 103 16.93 -23.98 22.84
CA PRO A 103 17.79 -22.81 22.81
C PRO A 103 17.47 -21.92 21.60
N PRO A 104 17.51 -20.58 21.75
CA PRO A 104 17.28 -19.68 20.65
C PRO A 104 18.34 -19.86 19.56
N ILE A 105 17.93 -19.73 18.27
CA ILE A 105 18.84 -19.78 17.15
C ILE A 105 19.75 -18.53 17.15
N GLU A 106 20.98 -18.69 16.68
CA GLU A 106 21.95 -17.60 16.60
C GLU A 106 21.53 -16.55 15.56
N LYS A 107 21.77 -15.26 15.84
CA LYS A 107 21.43 -14.17 14.90
C LYS A 107 22.24 -14.21 13.59
N SER A 108 23.46 -14.71 13.63
CA SER A 108 24.41 -14.80 12.51
C SER A 108 24.47 -16.17 11.85
N GLY A 109 23.48 -17.03 12.08
CA GLY A 109 23.45 -18.40 11.56
C GLY A 109 23.17 -18.49 10.06
N LYS A 110 23.25 -19.73 9.55
CA LYS A 110 22.95 -20.04 8.14
C LYS A 110 21.61 -20.77 8.03
N ILE A 111 20.79 -20.43 7.06
CA ILE A 111 19.46 -21.01 6.87
C ILE A 111 19.50 -22.52 6.65
N GLY A 112 20.53 -23.01 5.94
CA GLY A 112 20.71 -24.44 5.67
C GLY A 112 21.01 -25.30 6.90
N SER A 113 21.36 -24.69 8.06
CA SER A 113 21.50 -25.39 9.33
C SER A 113 20.15 -25.71 10.00
N TYR A 114 19.09 -25.03 9.59
CA TYR A 114 17.74 -25.13 10.21
C TYR A 114 16.67 -25.61 9.26
N LEU A 115 16.86 -25.45 7.94
CA LEU A 115 15.90 -25.85 6.92
C LEU A 115 16.52 -26.86 5.96
N GLN A 116 15.71 -27.84 5.55
CA GLN A 116 16.03 -28.82 4.52
C GLN A 116 14.97 -28.81 3.41
N VAL A 117 15.37 -29.13 2.17
CA VAL A 117 14.42 -29.26 1.05
C VAL A 117 13.42 -30.37 1.36
N GLY A 118 12.14 -30.10 1.11
CA GLY A 118 11.05 -31.04 1.43
C GLY A 118 10.52 -30.92 2.86
N GLN A 119 11.20 -30.19 3.76
CA GLN A 119 10.76 -30.02 5.15
C GLN A 119 9.44 -29.21 5.21
N THR A 120 8.55 -29.66 6.11
CA THR A 120 7.31 -28.94 6.43
C THR A 120 7.59 -27.89 7.48
N VAL A 121 7.16 -26.65 7.21
CA VAL A 121 7.35 -25.49 8.08
C VAL A 121 6.05 -24.73 8.29
N MET A 122 5.82 -24.27 9.51
CA MET A 122 4.73 -23.34 9.80
C MET A 122 5.24 -21.91 9.64
N VAL A 123 4.56 -21.13 8.80
CA VAL A 123 5.00 -19.77 8.42
C VAL A 123 3.82 -18.82 8.35
N GLN A 124 4.09 -17.57 8.58
CA GLN A 124 3.11 -16.47 8.49
C GLN A 124 3.51 -15.53 7.36
N VAL A 125 2.52 -15.01 6.63
CA VAL A 125 2.75 -13.99 5.60
C VAL A 125 3.08 -12.67 6.28
N ALA A 126 4.32 -12.19 6.11
CA ALA A 126 4.79 -10.92 6.65
C ALA A 126 4.60 -9.76 5.69
N LYS A 127 4.66 -10.02 4.37
CA LYS A 127 4.38 -9.03 3.30
C LYS A 127 3.75 -9.73 2.12
N GLU A 128 2.80 -9.06 1.50
CA GLU A 128 2.14 -9.53 0.28
C GLU A 128 3.12 -9.63 -0.89
N ALA A 129 2.72 -10.40 -1.90
CA ALA A 129 3.45 -10.49 -3.16
C ALA A 129 3.45 -9.14 -3.87
N ILE A 130 4.59 -8.77 -4.45
CA ILE A 130 4.72 -7.54 -5.23
C ILE A 130 5.17 -7.90 -6.63
N SER A 131 4.35 -7.57 -7.64
CA SER A 131 4.65 -7.79 -9.04
C SER A 131 5.01 -9.26 -9.35
N THR A 132 6.25 -9.52 -9.75
CA THR A 132 6.75 -10.86 -10.12
C THR A 132 7.25 -11.70 -8.95
N LYS A 133 7.37 -11.11 -7.73
CA LYS A 133 7.92 -11.78 -6.53
C LYS A 133 6.81 -12.38 -5.69
N GLY A 134 7.03 -13.59 -5.17
CA GLY A 134 6.15 -14.22 -4.19
C GLY A 134 6.13 -13.48 -2.83
N PRO A 135 5.19 -13.84 -1.93
CA PRO A 135 5.08 -13.19 -0.62
C PRO A 135 6.31 -13.46 0.25
N ARG A 136 6.58 -12.53 1.18
CA ARG A 136 7.61 -12.71 2.20
C ARG A 136 7.01 -13.35 3.44
N LEU A 137 7.66 -14.38 3.92
CA LEU A 137 7.23 -15.14 5.08
C LEU A 137 8.07 -14.83 6.32
N THR A 138 7.51 -15.11 7.49
CA THR A 138 8.20 -15.20 8.77
C THR A 138 7.77 -16.45 9.51
N ALA A 139 8.66 -17.04 10.30
CA ALA A 139 8.32 -18.09 11.26
C ALA A 139 8.20 -17.54 12.70
N ASP A 140 8.41 -16.24 12.88
CA ASP A 140 8.11 -15.54 14.14
C ASP A 140 6.62 -15.17 14.18
N ILE A 141 5.82 -16.17 14.56
CA ILE A 141 4.36 -16.10 14.50
C ILE A 141 3.81 -15.13 15.54
N SER A 142 2.87 -14.30 15.13
CA SER A 142 2.13 -13.41 16.02
C SER A 142 0.66 -13.33 15.63
N LEU A 143 -0.24 -13.23 16.62
CA LEU A 143 -1.68 -13.11 16.38
C LEU A 143 -2.17 -11.77 16.89
N ALA A 144 -2.68 -10.95 15.98
CA ALA A 144 -3.14 -9.61 16.30
C ALA A 144 -4.59 -9.61 16.79
N GLY A 145 -4.78 -9.10 18.03
CA GLY A 145 -6.07 -8.74 18.61
C GLY A 145 -6.33 -7.24 18.57
N ARG A 146 -7.42 -6.82 19.20
CA ARG A 146 -7.76 -5.39 19.34
C ARG A 146 -6.81 -4.68 20.31
N ASN A 147 -6.66 -5.21 21.51
CA ASN A 147 -5.92 -4.62 22.62
C ASN A 147 -4.49 -5.14 22.71
N VAL A 148 -4.26 -6.38 22.28
CA VAL A 148 -2.99 -7.07 22.41
C VAL A 148 -2.59 -7.80 21.12
N VAL A 149 -1.29 -8.06 20.96
CA VAL A 149 -0.77 -9.02 19.97
C VAL A 149 -0.16 -10.18 20.75
N LEU A 150 -0.70 -11.37 20.57
CA LEU A 150 -0.19 -12.60 21.20
C LEU A 150 1.09 -13.05 20.46
N VAL A 151 2.13 -13.34 21.22
CA VAL A 151 3.44 -13.80 20.71
C VAL A 151 3.74 -15.17 21.34
N PRO A 152 3.47 -16.28 20.65
CA PRO A 152 3.86 -17.61 21.09
C PRO A 152 5.38 -17.72 21.24
N PHE A 153 5.86 -18.65 22.05
CA PHE A 153 7.28 -18.90 22.35
C PHE A 153 7.99 -17.73 23.04
N SER A 154 7.27 -16.81 23.64
CA SER A 154 7.79 -15.69 24.43
C SER A 154 7.27 -15.78 25.86
N SER A 155 7.97 -15.18 26.81
CA SER A 155 7.49 -14.97 28.17
C SER A 155 7.40 -13.50 28.54
N LYS A 156 7.57 -12.60 27.55
CA LYS A 156 7.71 -11.17 27.77
C LYS A 156 6.41 -10.43 27.49
N VAL A 157 6.11 -9.46 28.36
CA VAL A 157 5.02 -8.51 28.16
C VAL A 157 5.63 -7.19 27.71
N PHE A 158 5.45 -6.85 26.43
CA PHE A 158 5.85 -5.58 25.86
C PHE A 158 4.68 -4.60 25.84
N LEU A 159 4.97 -3.31 25.92
CA LEU A 159 3.96 -2.27 25.78
C LEU A 159 4.33 -1.35 24.61
N SER A 160 3.32 -0.82 23.95
CA SER A 160 3.51 0.22 22.93
C SER A 160 4.26 1.40 23.52
N GLN A 161 5.26 1.91 22.82
CA GLN A 161 6.03 3.10 23.23
C GLN A 161 5.16 4.36 23.35
N LYS A 162 3.97 4.37 22.75
CA LYS A 162 3.01 5.48 22.83
C LYS A 162 2.29 5.54 24.19
N ILE A 163 2.32 4.49 24.99
CA ILE A 163 1.75 4.48 26.35
C ILE A 163 2.74 5.16 27.30
N ARG A 164 2.39 6.35 27.81
CA ARG A 164 3.31 7.18 28.62
C ARG A 164 3.11 6.99 30.12
N SER A 165 1.86 6.84 30.61
CA SER A 165 1.55 6.71 32.05
C SER A 165 2.20 5.48 32.68
N ALA A 166 2.92 5.69 33.79
CA ALA A 166 3.54 4.61 34.55
C ALA A 166 2.50 3.73 35.26
N GLU A 167 1.42 4.31 35.72
CA GLU A 167 0.29 3.63 36.37
C GLU A 167 -0.41 2.69 35.40
N GLU A 168 -0.74 3.19 34.18
CA GLU A 168 -1.31 2.39 33.10
C GLU A 168 -0.39 1.26 32.68
N LYS A 169 0.91 1.50 32.56
CA LYS A 169 1.88 0.44 32.27
C LYS A 169 1.86 -0.66 33.31
N LYS A 170 1.75 -0.31 34.59
CA LYS A 170 1.68 -1.30 35.70
C LYS A 170 0.37 -2.06 35.66
N ARG A 171 -0.79 -1.39 35.48
CA ARG A 171 -2.11 -1.98 35.34
C ARG A 171 -2.13 -3.02 34.21
N LEU A 172 -1.78 -2.60 32.99
CA LEU A 172 -1.83 -3.42 31.79
C LEU A 172 -0.88 -4.64 31.87
N LYS A 173 0.31 -4.48 32.46
CA LYS A 173 1.21 -5.61 32.73
C LYS A 173 0.63 -6.59 33.72
N GLY A 174 -0.04 -6.12 34.77
CA GLY A 174 -0.68 -6.95 35.76
C GLY A 174 -1.78 -7.83 35.17
N ILE A 175 -2.66 -7.26 34.35
CA ILE A 175 -3.72 -7.96 33.65
C ILE A 175 -3.14 -9.07 32.75
N ALA A 176 -2.17 -8.71 31.90
CA ALA A 176 -1.55 -9.66 31.00
C ALA A 176 -0.87 -10.81 31.74
N ALA A 177 -0.13 -10.52 32.82
CA ALA A 177 0.56 -11.54 33.61
C ALA A 177 -0.40 -12.51 34.32
N ALA A 178 -1.61 -12.08 34.68
CA ALA A 178 -2.62 -12.91 35.33
C ALA A 178 -3.27 -13.94 34.39
N VAL A 179 -3.32 -13.64 33.08
CA VAL A 179 -4.07 -14.47 32.11
C VAL A 179 -3.16 -15.29 31.22
N LEU A 180 -1.91 -14.85 31.00
CA LEU A 180 -1.00 -15.51 30.06
C LEU A 180 -0.47 -16.83 30.59
N PRO A 181 -0.61 -17.92 29.81
CA PRO A 181 0.05 -19.18 30.13
C PRO A 181 1.57 -19.08 29.91
N LYS A 182 2.31 -20.06 30.47
CA LYS A 182 3.75 -20.18 30.22
C LYS A 182 4.05 -20.28 28.72
N ASN A 183 5.19 -19.70 28.30
CA ASN A 183 5.65 -19.65 26.90
C ASN A 183 4.78 -18.81 25.97
N PHE A 184 3.93 -17.96 26.51
CA PHE A 184 3.22 -16.94 25.75
C PHE A 184 3.60 -15.54 26.24
N GLY A 185 3.88 -14.66 25.32
CA GLY A 185 4.06 -13.23 25.54
C GLY A 185 2.99 -12.42 24.82
N VAL A 186 2.92 -11.17 25.15
CA VAL A 186 2.05 -10.21 24.45
C VAL A 186 2.73 -8.88 24.23
N ILE A 187 2.30 -8.21 23.16
CA ILE A 187 2.57 -6.79 22.92
C ILE A 187 1.26 -6.04 23.15
N ILE A 188 1.19 -5.22 24.17
CA ILE A 188 0.00 -4.43 24.50
C ILE A 188 -0.04 -3.20 23.60
N ARG A 189 -1.17 -3.05 22.90
CA ARG A 189 -1.40 -1.96 21.94
C ARG A 189 -1.90 -0.71 22.68
N THR A 190 -1.83 0.44 22.01
CA THR A 190 -2.36 1.71 22.55
C THR A 190 -3.86 1.69 22.80
N ALA A 191 -4.61 0.90 22.03
CA ALA A 191 -6.06 0.72 22.23
C ALA A 191 -6.41 0.16 23.61
N ALA A 192 -5.49 -0.55 24.28
CA ALA A 192 -5.72 -1.11 25.60
C ALA A 192 -5.82 -0.07 26.73
N VAL A 193 -5.33 1.16 26.50
CA VAL A 193 -5.36 2.24 27.52
C VAL A 193 -6.80 2.63 27.89
N GLU A 194 -7.70 2.65 26.91
CA GLU A 194 -9.11 3.02 27.10
C GLU A 194 -10.02 1.79 27.33
N ALA A 195 -9.45 0.59 27.28
CA ALA A 195 -10.20 -0.64 27.40
C ALA A 195 -10.39 -1.05 28.89
N LYS A 196 -11.52 -1.70 29.15
CA LYS A 196 -11.78 -2.34 30.45
C LYS A 196 -10.87 -3.55 30.63
N ASP A 197 -10.55 -3.90 31.86
CA ASP A 197 -9.70 -5.04 32.19
C ASP A 197 -10.28 -6.35 31.61
N SER A 198 -11.60 -6.53 31.72
CA SER A 198 -12.35 -7.65 31.16
C SER A 198 -12.16 -7.82 29.65
N ASP A 199 -12.12 -6.70 28.92
CA ASP A 199 -12.02 -6.72 27.46
C ASP A 199 -10.61 -7.15 27.02
N ILE A 200 -9.59 -6.74 27.77
CA ILE A 200 -8.18 -7.14 27.53
C ILE A 200 -8.02 -8.64 27.84
N GLU A 201 -8.57 -9.12 28.93
CA GLU A 201 -8.55 -10.54 29.28
C GLU A 201 -9.25 -11.39 28.23
N GLN A 202 -10.43 -10.95 27.77
CA GLN A 202 -11.19 -11.65 26.73
C GLN A 202 -10.44 -11.69 25.41
N ASP A 203 -9.77 -10.61 25.02
CA ASP A 203 -8.96 -10.54 23.82
C ASP A 203 -7.80 -11.57 23.89
N ILE A 204 -7.08 -11.62 25.02
CA ILE A 204 -6.01 -12.61 25.24
C ILE A 204 -6.55 -14.04 25.13
N ARG A 205 -7.67 -14.37 25.79
CA ARG A 205 -8.27 -15.70 25.76
C ARG A 205 -8.70 -16.10 24.35
N SER A 206 -9.33 -15.17 23.62
CA SER A 206 -9.72 -15.38 22.22
C SER A 206 -8.53 -15.69 21.31
N LEU A 207 -7.41 -14.99 21.51
CA LEU A 207 -6.18 -15.25 20.74
C LEU A 207 -5.51 -16.59 21.11
N LEU A 208 -5.57 -17.00 22.37
CA LEU A 208 -5.11 -18.33 22.80
C LEU A 208 -5.94 -19.44 22.16
N ASP A 209 -7.26 -19.27 22.09
CA ASP A 209 -8.17 -20.22 21.42
C ASP A 209 -7.90 -20.25 19.91
N LYS A 210 -7.68 -19.09 19.28
CA LYS A 210 -7.31 -18.98 17.85
C LYS A 210 -6.00 -19.74 17.59
N TRP A 211 -4.99 -19.57 18.42
CA TRP A 211 -3.73 -20.32 18.35
C TRP A 211 -3.96 -21.84 18.45
N GLN A 212 -4.75 -22.28 19.42
CA GLN A 212 -5.02 -23.71 19.62
C GLN A 212 -5.75 -24.34 18.41
N ARG A 213 -6.71 -23.62 17.82
CA ARG A 213 -7.40 -24.04 16.58
C ARG A 213 -6.42 -24.13 15.40
N THR A 214 -5.51 -23.17 15.28
CA THR A 214 -4.47 -23.16 14.25
C THR A 214 -3.59 -24.40 14.33
N LEU A 215 -3.17 -24.80 15.53
CA LEU A 215 -2.39 -26.03 15.73
C LEU A 215 -3.19 -27.30 15.42
N GLN A 216 -4.48 -27.33 15.74
CA GLN A 216 -5.36 -28.46 15.41
C GLN A 216 -5.53 -28.64 13.89
N ASN A 217 -5.49 -27.55 13.13
CA ASN A 217 -5.60 -27.59 11.67
C ASN A 217 -4.39 -28.24 11.00
N ILE A 218 -3.22 -28.31 11.66
CA ILE A 218 -2.04 -29.05 11.16
C ILE A 218 -2.37 -30.54 10.97
N ARG A 219 -3.22 -31.11 11.84
CA ARG A 219 -3.61 -32.54 11.76
C ARG A 219 -4.55 -32.83 10.60
N LYS A 220 -5.40 -31.86 10.27
CA LYS A 220 -6.45 -32.03 9.28
C LYS A 220 -5.97 -31.78 7.86
N ASN A 221 -4.93 -30.99 7.69
CA ASN A 221 -4.51 -30.46 6.40
C ASN A 221 -3.03 -30.78 6.14
N PRO A 222 -2.74 -31.63 5.12
CA PRO A 222 -1.35 -31.88 4.71
C PRO A 222 -0.74 -30.63 4.04
N ALA A 223 0.58 -30.43 4.21
CA ALA A 223 1.30 -29.34 3.56
C ALA A 223 1.38 -29.53 2.02
N PRO A 224 1.18 -28.46 1.21
CA PRO A 224 0.92 -27.09 1.61
C PRO A 224 -0.55 -26.82 1.95
N ALA A 225 -0.84 -26.10 3.04
CA ALA A 225 -2.20 -25.79 3.45
C ALA A 225 -2.26 -24.49 4.27
N GLN A 226 -3.35 -23.74 4.15
CA GLN A 226 -3.65 -22.62 5.04
C GLN A 226 -4.18 -23.16 6.39
N LEU A 227 -3.53 -22.78 7.48
CA LEU A 227 -3.89 -23.16 8.84
C LEU A 227 -4.83 -22.14 9.50
N MET A 228 -4.63 -20.88 9.18
CA MET A 228 -5.38 -19.75 9.69
C MET A 228 -5.43 -18.64 8.66
N SER A 229 -6.61 -18.13 8.42
CA SER A 229 -6.80 -16.88 7.67
C SER A 229 -6.86 -15.71 8.65
N GLU A 230 -6.13 -14.64 8.34
CA GLU A 230 -6.32 -13.38 9.04
C GLU A 230 -7.62 -12.74 8.56
N MET A 231 -8.10 -11.76 9.31
CA MET A 231 -9.29 -11.01 8.92
C MET A 231 -9.08 -10.27 7.61
N ASN A 232 -10.15 -10.12 6.82
CA ASN A 232 -10.11 -9.25 5.67
C ASN A 232 -9.74 -7.81 6.07
N ARG A 233 -9.35 -7.00 5.09
CA ARG A 233 -8.85 -5.65 5.32
C ARG A 233 -9.88 -4.75 6.01
N ALA A 234 -11.16 -4.91 5.67
CA ALA A 234 -12.24 -4.15 6.30
C ALA A 234 -12.31 -4.41 7.80
N ASN A 235 -12.32 -5.69 8.20
CA ASN A 235 -12.32 -6.09 9.61
C ASN A 235 -11.03 -5.65 10.33
N THR A 236 -9.89 -5.65 9.65
CA THR A 236 -8.62 -5.15 10.19
C THR A 236 -8.69 -3.64 10.46
N ILE A 237 -9.23 -2.85 9.52
CA ILE A 237 -9.41 -1.39 9.67
C ILE A 237 -10.40 -1.11 10.80
N ILE A 238 -11.49 -1.85 10.87
CA ILE A 238 -12.49 -1.76 11.94
C ILE A 238 -11.82 -2.04 13.29
N ARG A 239 -11.13 -3.18 13.43
CA ARG A 239 -10.39 -3.55 14.64
C ARG A 239 -9.44 -2.45 15.11
N ASP A 240 -8.68 -1.87 14.19
CA ASP A 240 -7.64 -0.89 14.50
C ASP A 240 -8.19 0.53 14.71
N SER A 241 -9.45 0.78 14.36
CA SER A 241 -10.08 2.09 14.39
C SER A 241 -11.30 2.19 15.32
N LEU A 242 -11.81 1.07 15.86
CA LEU A 242 -12.97 1.03 16.75
C LEU A 242 -12.81 1.78 18.08
N GLY A 243 -11.60 2.20 18.44
CA GLY A 243 -11.37 3.12 19.59
C GLY A 243 -11.78 4.57 19.36
N GLY A 244 -12.22 4.95 18.15
CA GLY A 244 -12.76 6.28 17.83
C GLY A 244 -14.06 6.10 17.08
N ALA A 245 -15.16 6.45 17.71
CA ALA A 245 -16.53 6.18 17.26
C ALA A 245 -16.74 6.37 15.75
N PHE A 246 -16.95 5.27 15.02
CA PHE A 246 -17.57 5.33 13.70
C PHE A 246 -19.01 5.84 13.84
N SER A 247 -19.40 6.72 12.94
CA SER A 247 -20.81 7.14 12.81
C SER A 247 -21.62 6.12 11.98
N GLN A 248 -20.96 5.51 10.98
CA GLN A 248 -21.56 4.45 10.16
C GLN A 248 -20.50 3.65 9.40
N ILE A 249 -20.87 2.41 9.05
CA ILE A 249 -20.13 1.51 8.16
C ILE A 249 -21.12 1.08 7.08
N VAL A 250 -20.84 1.42 5.82
CA VAL A 250 -21.75 1.16 4.70
C VAL A 250 -21.08 0.23 3.71
N VAL A 251 -21.78 -0.84 3.32
CA VAL A 251 -21.25 -1.91 2.46
C VAL A 251 -22.25 -2.21 1.36
N ASP A 252 -21.81 -2.42 0.13
CA ASP A 252 -22.67 -2.70 -1.03
C ASP A 252 -22.78 -4.19 -1.39
N ASP A 253 -22.10 -5.06 -0.65
CA ASP A 253 -22.16 -6.52 -0.81
C ASP A 253 -22.78 -7.19 0.42
N GLU A 254 -23.71 -8.13 0.19
CA GLU A 254 -24.45 -8.77 1.28
C GLU A 254 -23.61 -9.74 2.09
N ALA A 255 -22.69 -10.47 1.45
CA ALA A 255 -21.79 -11.40 2.13
C ALA A 255 -20.80 -10.67 3.04
N MET A 256 -20.19 -9.61 2.52
CA MET A 256 -19.30 -8.73 3.27
C MET A 256 -20.02 -8.00 4.40
N TYR A 257 -21.26 -7.55 4.17
CA TYR A 257 -22.11 -6.94 5.21
C TYR A 257 -22.29 -7.89 6.40
N HIS A 258 -22.68 -9.15 6.15
CA HIS A 258 -22.86 -10.14 7.21
C HIS A 258 -21.55 -10.49 7.92
N GLU A 259 -20.45 -10.55 7.20
CA GLU A 259 -19.13 -10.80 7.78
C GLU A 259 -18.72 -9.69 8.75
N ILE A 260 -18.83 -8.42 8.31
CA ILE A 260 -18.54 -7.26 9.15
C ILE A 260 -19.49 -7.17 10.34
N GLN A 261 -20.77 -7.40 10.14
CA GLN A 261 -21.77 -7.40 11.21
C GLN A 261 -21.46 -8.43 12.28
N ASN A 262 -21.16 -9.68 11.87
CA ASN A 262 -20.78 -10.74 12.78
C ASN A 262 -19.49 -10.42 13.56
N TYR A 263 -18.52 -9.82 12.89
CA TYR A 263 -17.28 -9.38 13.52
C TYR A 263 -17.53 -8.31 14.59
N ILE A 264 -18.29 -7.27 14.26
CA ILE A 264 -18.62 -6.18 15.20
C ILE A 264 -19.45 -6.71 16.37
N ARG A 265 -20.41 -7.62 16.12
CA ARG A 265 -21.19 -8.27 17.18
C ARG A 265 -20.32 -9.00 18.21
N GLN A 266 -19.20 -9.60 17.77
CA GLN A 266 -18.25 -10.27 18.66
C GLN A 266 -17.41 -9.32 19.50
N ILE A 267 -17.05 -8.13 18.96
CA ILE A 267 -16.12 -7.22 19.60
C ILE A 267 -16.85 -6.11 20.38
N GLU A 268 -17.92 -5.56 19.82
CA GLU A 268 -18.65 -4.44 20.37
C GLU A 268 -20.13 -4.52 19.96
N PRO A 269 -20.92 -5.36 20.63
CA PRO A 269 -22.33 -5.63 20.26
C PRO A 269 -23.18 -4.37 20.12
N GLN A 270 -22.86 -3.32 20.87
CA GLN A 270 -23.60 -2.05 20.85
C GLN A 270 -23.44 -1.31 19.50
N SER A 271 -22.33 -1.52 18.80
CA SER A 271 -22.00 -0.89 17.52
C SER A 271 -22.53 -1.64 16.30
N GLU A 272 -23.20 -2.78 16.47
CA GLU A 272 -23.77 -3.56 15.36
C GLU A 272 -24.69 -2.74 14.46
N LYS A 273 -25.48 -1.82 15.03
CA LYS A 273 -26.43 -0.95 14.31
C LYS A 273 -25.74 0.05 13.39
N LEU A 274 -24.45 0.27 13.51
CA LEU A 274 -23.68 1.17 12.65
C LEU A 274 -23.42 0.58 11.27
N VAL A 275 -23.52 -0.76 11.13
CA VAL A 275 -23.33 -1.45 9.85
C VAL A 275 -24.62 -1.37 9.04
N LYS A 276 -24.51 -0.89 7.82
CA LYS A 276 -25.65 -0.71 6.90
C LYS A 276 -25.35 -1.35 5.55
N LEU A 277 -26.31 -2.09 5.04
CA LEU A 277 -26.25 -2.58 3.67
C LEU A 277 -26.74 -1.50 2.70
N TYR A 278 -25.94 -1.15 1.72
CA TYR A 278 -26.27 -0.21 0.67
C TYR A 278 -27.04 -0.93 -0.46
N ARG A 279 -28.21 -0.43 -0.81
CA ARG A 279 -29.06 -0.98 -1.88
C ARG A 279 -29.48 0.09 -2.89
N GLY A 280 -28.67 1.17 -3.03
CA GLY A 280 -28.94 2.24 -3.98
C GLY A 280 -28.61 1.84 -5.42
N ASN A 281 -29.23 2.51 -6.41
CA ASN A 281 -28.97 2.29 -7.84
C ASN A 281 -27.68 3.00 -8.32
N VAL A 282 -27.18 3.98 -7.55
CA VAL A 282 -25.94 4.71 -7.84
C VAL A 282 -24.80 3.94 -7.20
N PRO A 283 -23.61 3.79 -7.85
CA PRO A 283 -22.46 3.19 -7.21
C PRO A 283 -22.16 3.84 -5.86
N ILE A 284 -21.82 3.02 -4.84
CA ILE A 284 -21.69 3.52 -3.46
C ILE A 284 -20.68 4.66 -3.33
N PHE A 285 -19.53 4.59 -4.03
CA PHE A 285 -18.52 5.64 -4.00
C PHE A 285 -18.99 6.95 -4.67
N ASP A 286 -19.88 6.87 -5.65
CA ASP A 286 -20.47 8.06 -6.27
C ASP A 286 -21.52 8.69 -5.35
N ASN A 287 -22.32 7.87 -4.66
CA ASN A 287 -23.30 8.34 -3.68
C ASN A 287 -22.67 9.11 -2.50
N PHE A 288 -21.45 8.73 -2.10
CA PHE A 288 -20.71 9.40 -1.03
C PHE A 288 -19.66 10.41 -1.53
N ASP A 289 -19.72 10.82 -2.81
CA ASP A 289 -18.76 11.74 -3.47
C ASP A 289 -17.29 11.30 -3.39
N ILE A 290 -17.03 10.02 -3.12
CA ILE A 290 -15.68 9.46 -2.98
C ILE A 290 -14.98 9.40 -4.33
N SER A 291 -15.69 9.00 -5.41
CA SER A 291 -15.12 8.90 -6.76
C SER A 291 -14.58 10.26 -7.26
N LYS A 292 -15.27 11.36 -6.97
CA LYS A 292 -14.81 12.71 -7.31
C LYS A 292 -13.55 13.08 -6.53
N GLN A 293 -13.54 12.76 -5.23
CA GLN A 293 -12.38 13.01 -4.39
C GLN A 293 -11.15 12.21 -4.86
N ILE A 294 -11.33 10.92 -5.18
CA ILE A 294 -10.26 10.08 -5.73
C ILE A 294 -9.67 10.73 -6.98
N LYS A 295 -10.49 11.13 -7.96
CA LYS A 295 -10.01 11.77 -9.20
C LYS A 295 -9.22 13.06 -8.93
N SER A 296 -9.69 13.89 -8.01
CA SER A 296 -9.03 15.17 -7.70
C SER A 296 -7.78 15.02 -6.83
N LEU A 297 -7.80 14.08 -5.88
CA LEU A 297 -6.75 13.95 -4.86
C LEU A 297 -5.51 13.16 -5.33
N PHE A 298 -5.67 12.30 -6.36
CA PHE A 298 -4.53 11.59 -6.96
C PHE A 298 -3.89 12.33 -8.13
N ALA A 299 -4.39 13.51 -8.50
CA ALA A 299 -3.78 14.36 -9.50
C ALA A 299 -2.41 14.91 -9.03
N LYS A 300 -1.53 15.26 -9.98
CA LYS A 300 -0.25 15.94 -9.70
C LYS A 300 -0.45 17.24 -8.91
N TYR A 301 -1.53 17.96 -9.21
CA TYR A 301 -1.93 19.21 -8.57
C TYR A 301 -3.03 18.95 -7.57
N VAL A 302 -2.83 19.33 -6.31
CA VAL A 302 -3.83 19.22 -5.24
C VAL A 302 -4.22 20.63 -4.79
N SER A 303 -5.46 21.03 -5.08
CA SER A 303 -5.97 22.34 -4.71
C SER A 303 -6.19 22.46 -3.21
N LEU A 304 -5.75 23.55 -2.64
CA LEU A 304 -6.01 23.96 -1.27
C LEU A 304 -7.11 25.03 -1.23
N ARG A 305 -7.60 25.32 -0.03
CA ARG A 305 -8.57 26.41 0.15
C ARG A 305 -7.98 27.75 -0.30
N ARG A 306 -8.84 28.62 -0.86
CA ARG A 306 -8.51 29.99 -1.28
C ARG A 306 -7.45 30.11 -2.41
N GLY A 307 -7.37 29.14 -3.32
CA GLY A 307 -6.56 29.19 -4.55
C GLY A 307 -5.09 28.78 -4.40
N ALA A 308 -4.63 28.44 -3.20
CA ALA A 308 -3.33 27.79 -3.02
C ALA A 308 -3.39 26.35 -3.52
N TYR A 309 -2.24 25.74 -3.82
CA TYR A 309 -2.17 24.34 -4.29
C TYR A 309 -0.83 23.70 -3.97
N LEU A 310 -0.83 22.38 -3.96
CA LEU A 310 0.38 21.54 -3.85
C LEU A 310 0.70 20.94 -5.21
N ILE A 311 1.98 20.77 -5.50
CA ILE A 311 2.49 19.92 -6.56
C ILE A 311 3.16 18.72 -5.90
N ILE A 312 2.70 17.51 -6.21
CA ILE A 312 3.24 16.28 -5.64
C ILE A 312 3.87 15.49 -6.76
N GLU A 313 5.19 15.29 -6.69
CA GLU A 313 5.95 14.52 -7.67
C GLU A 313 6.67 13.35 -7.01
N HIS A 314 6.66 12.23 -7.71
CA HIS A 314 7.39 11.04 -7.33
C HIS A 314 8.62 10.90 -8.21
N THR A 315 9.81 10.88 -7.60
CA THR A 315 11.07 10.59 -8.26
C THR A 315 11.52 9.17 -7.94
N GLU A 316 12.57 8.68 -8.56
CA GLU A 316 13.11 7.35 -8.30
C GLU A 316 13.47 7.14 -6.82
N ALA A 317 14.02 8.15 -6.15
CA ALA A 317 14.56 8.04 -4.79
C ALA A 317 13.65 8.64 -3.70
N MET A 318 12.84 9.63 -4.02
CA MET A 318 12.10 10.41 -3.02
C MET A 318 10.80 11.00 -3.60
N ASN A 319 9.94 11.47 -2.70
CA ASN A 319 8.78 12.28 -3.06
C ASN A 319 9.10 13.75 -2.80
N VAL A 320 8.71 14.61 -3.72
CA VAL A 320 8.86 16.06 -3.59
C VAL A 320 7.49 16.72 -3.59
N ILE A 321 7.26 17.62 -2.66
CA ILE A 321 6.02 18.37 -2.52
C ILE A 321 6.35 19.84 -2.49
N ASP A 322 5.83 20.59 -3.45
CA ASP A 322 5.97 22.04 -3.57
C ASP A 322 4.66 22.73 -3.17
N VAL A 323 4.76 23.78 -2.35
CA VAL A 323 3.62 24.55 -1.82
C VAL A 323 3.53 25.89 -2.51
N ASN A 324 2.39 26.13 -3.20
CA ASN A 324 2.13 27.34 -3.93
C ASN A 324 0.97 28.15 -3.34
N SER A 325 1.17 29.46 -3.16
CA SER A 325 0.16 30.39 -2.61
C SER A 325 -0.94 30.77 -3.61
N GLY A 326 -0.72 30.50 -4.92
CA GLY A 326 -1.61 30.98 -5.97
C GLY A 326 -1.59 32.52 -6.14
N ASN A 327 -2.63 33.05 -6.77
CA ASN A 327 -2.73 34.49 -7.10
C ASN A 327 -3.10 35.37 -5.87
N ARG A 328 -2.35 35.30 -4.79
CA ARG A 328 -2.57 36.15 -3.61
C ARG A 328 -1.56 37.30 -3.61
N THR A 329 -1.99 38.46 -4.09
CA THR A 329 -1.28 39.73 -3.95
C THR A 329 -1.93 40.53 -2.81
N LYS A 330 -1.32 40.57 -1.64
CA LYS A 330 -1.65 41.49 -0.56
C LYS A 330 -0.39 42.27 -0.12
N ALA A 331 -0.58 43.41 0.56
CA ALA A 331 0.51 44.28 0.99
C ALA A 331 1.57 43.56 1.85
N GLU A 332 2.80 44.06 1.86
CA GLU A 332 4.00 43.42 2.46
C GLU A 332 3.84 42.99 3.92
N ASP A 333 3.13 43.76 4.74
CA ASP A 333 2.89 43.42 6.15
C ASP A 333 2.00 42.20 6.38
N ASP A 334 1.23 41.78 5.35
CA ASP A 334 0.32 40.65 5.40
C ASP A 334 0.97 39.40 4.72
N GLN A 335 2.17 39.51 4.12
CA GLN A 335 2.83 38.45 3.36
C GLN A 335 3.29 37.32 4.27
N GLU A 336 3.95 37.61 5.40
CA GLU A 336 4.41 36.62 6.38
C GLU A 336 3.23 35.83 6.99
N GLN A 337 2.14 36.52 7.34
CA GLN A 337 0.95 35.86 7.87
C GLN A 337 0.25 35.01 6.81
N THR A 338 0.20 35.51 5.57
CA THR A 338 -0.36 34.76 4.44
C THR A 338 0.46 33.49 4.15
N ALA A 339 1.79 33.59 4.15
CA ALA A 339 2.69 32.42 3.99
C ALA A 339 2.47 31.40 5.10
N PHE A 340 2.38 31.85 6.35
CA PHE A 340 2.14 30.97 7.50
C PHE A 340 0.77 30.26 7.42
N ASP A 341 -0.30 30.97 7.08
CA ASP A 341 -1.65 30.40 6.94
C ASP A 341 -1.73 29.37 5.81
N VAL A 342 -1.07 29.67 4.67
CA VAL A 342 -0.99 28.73 3.55
C VAL A 342 -0.19 27.50 3.93
N ASN A 343 0.96 27.67 4.58
CA ASN A 343 1.80 26.57 5.03
C ASN A 343 1.09 25.67 6.06
N LEU A 344 0.29 26.23 6.97
CA LEU A 344 -0.53 25.43 7.90
C LEU A 344 -1.61 24.63 7.16
N ALA A 345 -2.27 25.24 6.17
CA ALA A 345 -3.27 24.54 5.35
C ALA A 345 -2.60 23.44 4.52
N ALA A 346 -1.43 23.73 3.96
CA ALA A 346 -0.60 22.78 3.23
C ALA A 346 -0.18 21.60 4.10
N ALA A 347 0.29 21.84 5.32
CA ALA A 347 0.72 20.81 6.25
C ALA A 347 -0.40 19.79 6.54
N ARG A 348 -1.63 20.27 6.76
CA ARG A 348 -2.81 19.42 6.98
C ARG A 348 -3.10 18.53 5.76
N GLU A 349 -3.09 19.14 4.59
CA GLU A 349 -3.32 18.40 3.35
C GLU A 349 -2.18 17.43 3.03
N ILE A 350 -0.93 17.82 3.24
CA ILE A 350 0.25 16.94 3.04
C ILE A 350 0.14 15.72 3.96
N ALA A 351 -0.12 15.88 5.24
CA ALA A 351 -0.30 14.77 6.17
C ALA A 351 -1.42 13.81 5.71
N ARG A 352 -2.50 14.35 5.15
CA ARG A 352 -3.59 13.57 4.54
C ARG A 352 -3.13 12.84 3.27
N GLN A 353 -2.42 13.52 2.37
CA GLN A 353 -1.93 12.95 1.12
C GLN A 353 -0.87 11.86 1.35
N LEU A 354 -0.01 12.00 2.36
CA LEU A 354 0.93 10.96 2.75
C LEU A 354 0.22 9.64 3.12
N ARG A 355 -0.90 9.74 3.86
CA ARG A 355 -1.73 8.57 4.23
C ARG A 355 -2.53 8.04 3.05
N LEU A 356 -3.17 8.94 2.29
CA LEU A 356 -4.09 8.58 1.20
C LEU A 356 -3.37 7.89 0.05
N ARG A 357 -2.21 8.43 -0.37
CA ARG A 357 -1.38 7.86 -1.44
C ARG A 357 -0.40 6.79 -0.97
N ASP A 358 -0.33 6.55 0.35
CA ASP A 358 0.67 5.69 1.00
C ASP A 358 2.12 6.04 0.63
N LEU A 359 2.41 7.35 0.52
CA LEU A 359 3.74 7.84 0.19
C LEU A 359 4.71 7.47 1.31
N GLY A 360 5.76 6.74 0.95
CA GLY A 360 6.78 6.28 1.90
C GLY A 360 8.19 6.52 1.36
N GLY A 361 9.19 6.32 2.21
CA GLY A 361 10.57 6.67 1.94
C GLY A 361 10.89 8.09 2.40
N ILE A 362 11.70 8.80 1.64
CA ILE A 362 12.08 10.19 1.90
C ILE A 362 11.03 11.09 1.22
N VAL A 363 10.51 12.06 1.96
CA VAL A 363 9.61 13.10 1.46
C VAL A 363 10.23 14.45 1.78
N ILE A 364 10.42 15.27 0.76
CA ILE A 364 10.91 16.64 0.88
C ILE A 364 9.74 17.57 0.58
N ILE A 365 9.49 18.51 1.47
CA ILE A 365 8.44 19.51 1.33
C ILE A 365 9.10 20.88 1.25
N ASP A 366 8.79 21.61 0.18
CA ASP A 366 9.18 22.98 -0.03
C ASP A 366 8.03 23.90 0.38
N PHE A 367 8.14 24.47 1.59
CA PHE A 367 7.17 25.39 2.13
C PHE A 367 7.46 26.82 1.70
N ILE A 368 6.42 27.65 1.61
CA ILE A 368 6.58 29.06 1.33
C ILE A 368 7.48 29.69 2.42
N ASP A 369 8.46 30.49 1.97
CA ASP A 369 9.43 31.15 2.86
C ASP A 369 8.76 31.95 3.99
N MET A 370 9.28 31.77 5.20
CA MET A 370 8.87 32.49 6.41
C MET A 370 10.10 33.07 7.12
N HIS A 371 10.08 34.37 7.38
CA HIS A 371 11.18 35.06 8.02
C HIS A 371 11.19 34.84 9.54
N LYS A 372 10.01 34.79 10.17
CA LYS A 372 9.89 34.64 11.62
C LYS A 372 10.19 33.19 12.07
N ALA A 373 11.22 33.06 12.95
CA ALA A 373 11.58 31.73 13.49
C ALA A 373 10.43 31.09 14.28
N ALA A 374 9.60 31.89 14.94
CA ALA A 374 8.42 31.43 15.70
C ALA A 374 7.42 30.72 14.74
N ASN A 375 7.15 31.28 13.56
CA ASN A 375 6.25 30.67 12.57
C ASN A 375 6.80 29.34 12.05
N ARG A 376 8.10 29.25 11.79
CA ARG A 376 8.76 28.00 11.38
C ARG A 376 8.65 26.93 12.45
N GLN A 377 8.82 27.29 13.72
CA GLN A 377 8.68 26.38 14.85
C GLN A 377 7.24 25.89 15.00
N LEU A 378 6.26 26.79 14.93
CA LEU A 378 4.83 26.43 14.99
C LEU A 378 4.41 25.50 13.85
N LEU A 379 4.89 25.74 12.63
CA LEU A 379 4.64 24.86 11.48
C LEU A 379 5.22 23.46 11.74
N TYR A 380 6.42 23.36 12.27
CA TYR A 380 7.05 22.08 12.62
C TYR A 380 6.24 21.32 13.70
N GLU A 381 5.79 22.03 14.74
CA GLU A 381 4.98 21.45 15.81
C GLU A 381 3.62 20.95 15.28
N GLU A 382 2.95 21.76 14.45
CA GLU A 382 1.70 21.36 13.81
C GLU A 382 1.89 20.13 12.91
N MET A 383 2.97 20.08 12.11
CA MET A 383 3.25 18.88 11.28
C MET A 383 3.47 17.64 12.14
N ASN A 384 4.23 17.72 13.23
CA ASN A 384 4.40 16.61 14.16
C ASN A 384 3.07 16.14 14.76
N LYS A 385 2.18 17.08 15.13
CA LYS A 385 0.85 16.80 15.66
C LYS A 385 -0.02 16.08 14.62
N LEU A 386 -0.02 16.54 13.37
CA LEU A 386 -0.77 15.95 12.27
C LEU A 386 -0.27 14.55 11.94
N MET A 387 1.05 14.36 11.93
CA MET A 387 1.67 13.07 11.68
C MET A 387 1.52 12.08 12.85
N ALA A 388 1.25 12.52 14.07
CA ALA A 388 1.01 11.63 15.21
C ALA A 388 -0.16 10.67 15.01
N THR A 389 -1.11 11.01 14.13
CA THR A 389 -2.25 10.16 13.77
C THR A 389 -1.90 9.08 12.73
N ASP A 390 -0.75 9.21 12.05
CA ASP A 390 -0.30 8.22 11.07
C ASP A 390 0.13 6.92 11.77
N LYS A 391 -0.37 5.79 11.27
CA LYS A 391 -0.03 4.45 11.79
C LYS A 391 1.37 4.00 11.36
N ALA A 392 1.87 4.52 10.23
CA ALA A 392 3.20 4.21 9.73
C ALA A 392 4.29 4.86 10.60
N LYS A 393 5.41 4.15 10.80
CA LYS A 393 6.56 4.73 11.50
C LYS A 393 7.14 5.87 10.66
N HIS A 394 7.28 7.04 11.25
CA HIS A 394 7.77 8.23 10.59
C HIS A 394 8.65 9.06 11.50
N THR A 395 9.42 9.96 10.90
CA THR A 395 10.22 10.96 11.59
C THR A 395 10.10 12.26 10.79
N VAL A 396 9.76 13.35 11.47
CA VAL A 396 9.70 14.72 10.91
C VAL A 396 10.91 15.48 11.41
N LEU A 397 11.66 16.09 10.51
CA LEU A 397 12.80 16.97 10.89
C LEU A 397 12.35 18.44 10.82
N PRO A 398 12.94 19.30 11.66
CA PRO A 398 12.68 20.75 11.61
C PRO A 398 12.98 21.34 10.24
N LEU A 399 12.38 22.50 9.92
CA LEU A 399 12.69 23.21 8.68
C LEU A 399 14.17 23.56 8.62
N THR A 400 14.74 23.35 7.44
CA THR A 400 16.10 23.81 7.12
C THR A 400 16.15 25.34 7.02
N LYS A 401 17.36 25.90 6.89
CA LYS A 401 17.55 27.34 6.60
C LYS A 401 16.94 27.77 5.25
N PHE A 402 16.71 26.81 4.36
CA PHE A 402 16.14 27.03 3.01
C PHE A 402 14.63 26.75 2.95
N GLY A 403 13.93 26.71 4.07
CA GLY A 403 12.47 26.47 4.10
C GLY A 403 12.05 25.01 3.88
N LEU A 404 12.97 24.09 3.65
CA LEU A 404 12.66 22.69 3.35
C LEU A 404 12.37 21.90 4.63
N MET A 405 11.30 21.11 4.64
CA MET A 405 11.01 20.12 5.67
C MET A 405 11.23 18.70 5.12
N GLN A 406 11.91 17.86 5.88
CA GLN A 406 12.15 16.48 5.55
C GLN A 406 11.30 15.56 6.43
N ILE A 407 10.61 14.60 5.81
CA ILE A 407 9.89 13.53 6.50
C ILE A 407 10.43 12.18 5.99
N THR A 408 10.74 11.28 6.91
CA THR A 408 10.95 9.87 6.57
C THR A 408 9.75 9.06 7.03
N ARG A 409 9.15 8.27 6.13
CA ARG A 409 7.97 7.44 6.42
C ARG A 409 8.22 6.01 5.94
N GLN A 410 7.95 5.03 6.80
CA GLN A 410 8.07 3.62 6.43
C GLN A 410 7.06 3.28 5.32
N ARG A 411 7.54 2.64 4.24
CA ARG A 411 6.66 2.08 3.21
C ARG A 411 5.93 0.87 3.80
N VAL A 412 4.62 0.97 3.92
CA VAL A 412 3.77 -0.10 4.46
C VAL A 412 3.19 -0.92 3.32
N ARG A 413 2.89 -0.28 2.18
CA ARG A 413 2.30 -0.84 0.97
C ARG A 413 2.97 -0.27 -0.29
N PRO A 414 2.73 -0.87 -1.47
CA PRO A 414 3.02 -0.18 -2.73
C PRO A 414 2.32 1.18 -2.74
N VAL A 415 2.97 2.17 -3.32
CA VAL A 415 2.36 3.51 -3.49
C VAL A 415 1.04 3.34 -4.25
N ALA A 416 -0.03 3.91 -3.72
CA ALA A 416 -1.32 3.95 -4.39
C ALA A 416 -1.23 4.92 -5.58
N VAL A 417 -0.58 4.48 -6.65
CA VAL A 417 -0.59 5.18 -7.93
C VAL A 417 -1.87 4.77 -8.63
N GLN A 418 -2.83 5.67 -8.66
CA GLN A 418 -3.95 5.54 -9.56
C GLN A 418 -3.53 6.24 -10.85
N ASP A 419 -3.12 5.46 -11.87
CA ASP A 419 -2.98 5.96 -13.23
C ASP A 419 -4.37 6.36 -13.73
N VAL A 420 -4.73 7.61 -13.47
CA VAL A 420 -6.01 8.20 -13.93
C VAL A 420 -5.91 8.60 -15.40
N THR A 421 -4.71 8.49 -15.99
CA THR A 421 -4.41 8.90 -17.36
C THR A 421 -3.63 7.82 -18.08
N ASP A 422 -4.06 7.50 -19.29
CA ASP A 422 -3.24 6.70 -20.21
C ASP A 422 -2.05 7.49 -20.72
N VAL A 423 -0.96 6.79 -21.03
CA VAL A 423 0.21 7.40 -21.66
C VAL A 423 -0.24 7.98 -23.00
N CYS A 424 -0.02 9.28 -23.21
CA CYS A 424 -0.37 9.94 -24.47
C CYS A 424 0.38 9.26 -25.64
N PRO A 425 -0.33 8.65 -26.62
CA PRO A 425 0.31 7.94 -27.73
C PRO A 425 1.12 8.87 -28.63
N THR A 426 0.89 10.19 -28.56
CA THR A 426 1.59 11.18 -29.37
C THR A 426 2.97 11.51 -28.81
N CYS A 427 3.12 11.63 -27.49
CA CYS A 427 4.37 12.04 -26.85
C CYS A 427 4.96 10.97 -25.92
N ASN A 428 4.35 9.79 -25.82
CA ASN A 428 4.76 8.71 -24.94
C ASN A 428 5.01 9.17 -23.48
N GLY A 429 4.18 10.12 -23.01
CA GLY A 429 4.26 10.65 -21.65
C GLY A 429 5.25 11.81 -21.45
N THR A 430 6.03 12.21 -22.47
CA THR A 430 7.03 13.29 -22.34
C THR A 430 6.41 14.69 -22.27
N GLY A 431 5.13 14.86 -22.66
CA GLY A 431 4.45 16.16 -22.77
C GLY A 431 5.00 17.04 -23.89
N ARG A 432 5.98 16.58 -24.65
CA ARG A 432 6.62 17.28 -25.76
C ARG A 432 6.70 16.38 -26.98
N ILE A 433 6.55 16.95 -28.16
CA ILE A 433 6.78 16.30 -29.45
C ILE A 433 7.83 17.05 -30.21
N GLU A 434 8.55 16.37 -31.11
CA GLU A 434 9.43 17.05 -32.03
C GLU A 434 8.65 18.05 -32.91
N PRO A 435 9.27 19.18 -33.31
CA PRO A 435 8.61 20.15 -34.21
C PRO A 435 8.14 19.47 -35.49
N THR A 436 6.87 19.60 -35.81
CA THR A 436 6.29 19.03 -37.05
C THR A 436 6.64 19.79 -38.30
N VAL A 437 7.23 20.99 -38.17
CA VAL A 437 7.54 21.92 -39.26
C VAL A 437 8.47 21.32 -40.32
N LEU A 438 9.30 20.34 -39.97
CA LEU A 438 10.24 19.69 -40.90
C LEU A 438 9.88 18.22 -41.17
N LEU A 439 8.70 17.78 -40.78
CA LEU A 439 8.31 16.37 -40.92
C LEU A 439 8.22 15.94 -42.37
N ASP A 440 7.67 16.77 -43.24
CA ASP A 440 7.59 16.54 -44.67
C ASP A 440 8.99 16.36 -45.30
N LYS A 441 9.96 17.22 -44.92
CA LYS A 441 11.36 17.10 -45.37
C LYS A 441 12.04 15.83 -44.84
N LYS A 442 11.83 15.47 -43.59
CA LYS A 442 12.36 14.24 -43.02
C LYS A 442 11.83 13.00 -43.77
N ILE A 443 10.52 12.98 -44.05
CA ILE A 443 9.88 11.91 -44.83
C ILE A 443 10.44 11.88 -46.24
N GLU A 444 10.53 13.00 -46.92
CA GLU A 444 11.06 13.10 -48.27
C GLU A 444 12.51 12.62 -48.35
N ASN A 445 13.38 13.04 -47.44
CA ASN A 445 14.78 12.62 -47.40
C ASN A 445 14.90 11.09 -47.23
N LYS A 446 14.09 10.50 -46.37
CA LYS A 446 14.09 9.04 -46.16
C LYS A 446 13.56 8.29 -47.40
N ILE A 447 12.51 8.82 -48.05
CA ILE A 447 12.00 8.28 -49.31
C ILE A 447 13.08 8.40 -50.41
N SER A 448 13.77 9.54 -50.51
CA SER A 448 14.87 9.70 -51.46
C SER A 448 15.96 8.66 -51.25
N TYR A 449 16.41 8.47 -50.03
CA TYR A 449 17.39 7.45 -49.68
C TYR A 449 16.93 6.06 -50.06
N LEU A 450 15.70 5.66 -49.70
CA LEU A 450 15.16 4.33 -50.01
C LEU A 450 15.01 4.11 -51.54
N ALA A 451 14.64 5.16 -52.29
CA ALA A 451 14.43 5.04 -53.73
C ALA A 451 15.73 5.06 -54.52
N GLN A 452 16.69 5.97 -54.16
CA GLN A 452 17.89 6.19 -54.94
C GLN A 452 19.08 5.35 -54.49
N ASP A 453 19.31 5.23 -53.17
CA ASP A 453 20.45 4.50 -52.62
C ASP A 453 20.14 3.00 -52.39
N ALA A 454 18.93 2.71 -51.85
CA ALA A 454 18.52 1.35 -51.58
C ALA A 454 17.76 0.69 -52.73
N GLY A 455 17.38 1.41 -53.81
CA GLY A 455 16.78 0.89 -55.02
C GLY A 455 15.33 0.40 -54.90
N HIS A 456 14.61 0.78 -53.85
CA HIS A 456 13.23 0.37 -53.61
C HIS A 456 12.25 1.04 -54.59
N LYS A 457 11.49 0.28 -55.37
CA LYS A 457 10.44 0.81 -56.24
C LYS A 457 9.07 0.90 -55.62
N TYR A 458 8.87 0.24 -54.46
CA TYR A 458 7.66 0.24 -53.69
C TYR A 458 7.99 0.58 -52.20
N ILE A 459 7.36 1.60 -51.68
CA ILE A 459 7.54 2.02 -50.28
C ILE A 459 6.16 2.14 -49.63
N LYS A 460 6.00 1.52 -48.45
CA LYS A 460 4.81 1.62 -47.62
C LYS A 460 5.13 2.49 -46.42
N LEU A 461 4.40 3.58 -46.24
CA LEU A 461 4.47 4.44 -45.04
C LEU A 461 3.30 4.10 -44.11
N ARG A 462 3.60 3.86 -42.85
CA ARG A 462 2.62 3.77 -41.79
C ARG A 462 2.78 5.01 -40.91
N VAL A 463 1.74 5.83 -40.82
CA VAL A 463 1.76 7.17 -40.20
C VAL A 463 0.46 7.43 -39.44
N SER A 464 0.46 8.43 -38.55
CA SER A 464 -0.77 8.84 -37.88
C SER A 464 -1.84 9.31 -38.89
N PRO A 465 -3.16 9.21 -38.56
CA PRO A 465 -4.24 9.65 -39.42
C PRO A 465 -4.11 11.12 -39.89
N TYR A 466 -3.60 11.99 -39.02
CA TYR A 466 -3.37 13.40 -39.32
C TYR A 466 -2.32 13.58 -40.42
N VAL A 467 -1.18 12.90 -40.30
CA VAL A 467 -0.11 12.93 -41.29
C VAL A 467 -0.56 12.27 -42.60
N SER A 468 -1.29 11.16 -42.53
CA SER A 468 -1.86 10.52 -43.70
C SER A 468 -2.77 11.47 -44.49
N THR A 469 -3.65 12.18 -43.81
CA THR A 469 -4.55 13.18 -44.42
C THR A 469 -3.74 14.33 -45.07
N TYR A 470 -2.75 14.86 -44.34
CA TYR A 470 -1.88 15.92 -44.86
C TYR A 470 -1.10 15.51 -46.11
N LEU A 471 -0.49 14.32 -46.11
CA LEU A 471 0.30 13.81 -47.23
C LEU A 471 -0.56 13.48 -48.47
N ASN A 472 -1.83 13.15 -48.30
CA ASN A 472 -2.77 12.83 -49.39
C ASN A 472 -3.63 14.04 -49.83
N HIS A 473 -3.51 15.19 -49.14
CA HIS A 473 -4.39 16.32 -49.40
C HIS A 473 -4.16 16.96 -50.79
N GLY A 474 -5.25 17.18 -51.53
CA GLY A 474 -5.27 17.90 -52.81
C GLY A 474 -4.88 17.08 -54.04
N LEU A 475 -5.14 17.68 -55.24
CA LEU A 475 -4.86 17.06 -56.53
C LEU A 475 -3.35 16.85 -56.79
N TRP A 476 -2.51 17.73 -56.27
CA TRP A 476 -1.06 17.69 -56.30
C TRP A 476 -0.48 17.35 -54.92
N SER A 477 -1.01 16.31 -54.26
CA SER A 477 -0.57 15.88 -52.94
C SER A 477 0.93 15.57 -52.88
N LEU A 478 1.55 15.74 -51.68
CA LEU A 478 2.96 15.41 -51.45
C LEU A 478 3.28 13.98 -51.85
N ARG A 479 2.35 13.05 -51.56
CA ARG A 479 2.44 11.64 -52.00
C ARG A 479 2.63 11.55 -53.54
N ARG A 480 1.77 12.20 -54.34
CA ARG A 480 1.83 12.15 -55.80
C ARG A 480 3.11 12.81 -56.36
N ARG A 481 3.51 13.93 -55.74
CA ARG A 481 4.76 14.65 -56.11
C ARG A 481 5.98 13.75 -55.88
N TRP A 482 6.08 13.05 -54.74
CA TRP A 482 7.19 12.15 -54.46
C TRP A 482 7.16 10.90 -55.34
N MET A 483 5.98 10.31 -55.60
CA MET A 483 5.85 9.20 -56.57
C MET A 483 6.39 9.57 -57.94
N TRP A 484 6.06 10.74 -58.45
CA TRP A 484 6.52 11.23 -59.75
C TRP A 484 8.02 11.58 -59.73
N LYS A 485 8.49 12.31 -58.68
CA LYS A 485 9.89 12.76 -58.53
C LYS A 485 10.86 11.59 -58.42
N TYR A 486 10.53 10.56 -57.64
CA TYR A 486 11.42 9.42 -57.35
C TYR A 486 11.10 8.18 -58.17
N LYS A 487 10.08 8.19 -59.02
CA LYS A 487 9.61 7.08 -59.84
C LYS A 487 9.32 5.80 -59.04
N ILE A 488 8.65 5.96 -57.94
CA ILE A 488 8.29 4.88 -56.99
C ILE A 488 6.78 4.78 -56.81
N GLN A 489 6.32 3.61 -56.33
CA GLN A 489 4.97 3.47 -55.77
C GLN A 489 5.00 3.73 -54.30
N LEU A 490 4.18 4.68 -53.79
CA LEU A 490 4.08 5.06 -52.39
C LEU A 490 2.70 4.75 -51.89
N LYS A 491 2.61 3.84 -50.92
CA LYS A 491 1.36 3.53 -50.18
C LYS A 491 1.42 4.11 -48.79
N ILE A 492 0.44 4.96 -48.44
CA ILE A 492 0.31 5.53 -47.11
C ILE A 492 -0.82 4.82 -46.38
N VAL A 493 -0.53 4.31 -45.19
CA VAL A 493 -1.47 3.62 -44.30
C VAL A 493 -1.60 4.43 -43.02
N ALA A 494 -2.82 4.86 -42.73
CA ALA A 494 -3.14 5.54 -41.48
C ALA A 494 -3.24 4.53 -40.36
N ASP A 495 -2.61 4.82 -39.20
CA ASP A 495 -2.64 3.99 -38.01
C ASP A 495 -2.73 4.88 -36.77
N GLN A 496 -3.74 4.61 -35.93
CA GLN A 496 -3.99 5.38 -34.70
C GLN A 496 -2.94 5.12 -33.61
N SER A 497 -2.23 3.98 -33.68
CA SER A 497 -1.17 3.64 -32.72
C SER A 497 0.16 4.36 -32.98
N VAL A 498 0.29 5.07 -34.10
CA VAL A 498 1.50 5.77 -34.50
C VAL A 498 1.42 7.24 -34.09
N GLY A 499 2.43 7.72 -33.38
CA GLY A 499 2.53 9.15 -33.00
C GLY A 499 2.59 10.10 -34.20
N ILE A 500 2.30 11.40 -33.99
CA ILE A 500 2.22 12.39 -35.07
C ILE A 500 3.57 12.54 -35.80
N VAL A 501 4.69 12.40 -35.08
CA VAL A 501 6.05 12.55 -35.66
C VAL A 501 6.71 11.23 -36.04
N ASP A 502 6.08 10.12 -35.68
CA ASP A 502 6.59 8.78 -35.96
C ASP A 502 6.17 8.32 -37.35
N VAL A 503 7.12 7.80 -38.10
CA VAL A 503 6.88 7.28 -39.45
C VAL A 503 7.62 5.94 -39.61
N HIS A 504 6.87 4.91 -39.90
CA HIS A 504 7.42 3.57 -40.17
C HIS A 504 7.47 3.32 -41.66
N TYR A 505 8.60 2.83 -42.14
CA TYR A 505 8.91 2.58 -43.55
C TYR A 505 9.01 1.05 -43.76
N TYR A 506 8.33 0.54 -44.77
CA TYR A 506 8.33 -0.90 -45.14
C TYR A 506 8.50 -1.06 -46.62
#